data_358e4168ceccec010f5629337519d46b
#
_entry.id   358e4168ceccec010f5629337519d46b
#
_cell.length_a   1.000
_cell.length_b   1.000
_cell.length_c   1.000
_cell.angle_alpha   90.00
_cell.angle_beta   90.00
_cell.angle_gamma   90.00
#
_symmetry.space_group_name_H-M   'P 1'
#
loop_
_entity.id
_entity.type
_entity.pdbx_description
1 polymer ?
#
loop_
_entity_poly.entity_id
_entity_poly.type
_entity_poly.pdbx_seq_one_letter_code
_entity_poly.pdbx_strand_id
1 'polypeptide(L)'
;MTSVDNRAESLAIPEPRFYPATRAGAIAARLVRAVPWGICAVTALAATLRFAELGDVVGNPFYDAAVHSMGLSWHNFLFGAFDPGAVLAVDKPPLDLWLQVASVRAFGWSSWALRLPEVVGGTLAVPVLYDAVRRVAGRGAGLAAAAALAVTPVSVLTSRSDTMDSLMMLCVVAALWLTVRAAQAGSRRSLVLAGVALGLAFNVKLLEGLAAVPALIVLYAVAAPIPRRWKAADLGLAGLALAAVSLSWAAVVTLAPGRHPFPIGSKTGTVFDAIFSFNGIGRIAGTLPTGGVYSDPPGVFRLFSGVGSLGRLFGVMLLAALALGGAALVVEWRRRASEEEPARSRLAFAFALAVVIWLGTGVALLSYVTLLHARYLEMVTPAVAAAIGLGLASLVESLRPGARAGTSFAGTLWEGRRARASVLLLAVALAGVCWYTSTLQSASVARSAAIAGAAVLAAAAATVAGRAARPVALAAGVLALAAFL
;
A
#
# COMPACT_ATOMS: atom_id res chain seq x y z
N MET A 1 -66.64 64.78 25.97
CA MET A 1 -66.22 63.91 24.89
C MET A 1 -64.68 63.87 24.87
N THR A 2 -64.10 62.96 25.57
CA THR A 2 -62.66 62.82 25.77
C THR A 2 -62.18 61.61 24.99
N SER A 3 -61.34 61.84 24.04
CA SER A 3 -60.71 60.78 23.24
C SER A 3 -59.61 60.03 24.06
N VAL A 4 -59.75 58.76 24.17
CA VAL A 4 -58.73 57.84 24.79
C VAL A 4 -57.67 57.49 23.76
N ASP A 5 -56.49 57.97 24.04
CA ASP A 5 -55.28 57.68 23.23
C ASP A 5 -54.75 56.29 23.63
N ASN A 6 -54.83 55.32 22.73
CA ASN A 6 -54.40 53.90 22.93
C ASN A 6 -53.00 53.70 22.35
N ARG A 7 -51.96 54.01 23.13
CA ARG A 7 -50.59 53.67 22.79
C ARG A 7 -50.32 52.22 23.16
N ALA A 8 -50.35 51.33 22.18
CA ALA A 8 -49.81 49.99 22.31
C ALA A 8 -48.26 50.06 22.27
N GLU A 9 -47.61 49.91 23.43
CA GLU A 9 -46.14 49.67 23.49
C GLU A 9 -45.82 48.32 22.89
N SER A 10 -45.21 48.32 21.73
CA SER A 10 -44.62 47.16 21.09
C SER A 10 -43.40 46.73 21.91
N LEU A 11 -43.53 45.64 22.63
CA LEU A 11 -42.42 44.93 23.22
C LEU A 11 -41.54 44.34 22.09
N ALA A 12 -40.55 45.12 21.70
CA ALA A 12 -39.50 44.63 20.77
C ALA A 12 -38.66 43.54 21.47
N ILE A 13 -38.78 42.29 21.05
CA ILE A 13 -37.91 41.18 21.45
C ILE A 13 -36.50 41.53 20.93
N PRO A 14 -35.47 41.63 21.79
CA PRO A 14 -34.13 41.94 21.34
C PRO A 14 -33.63 40.81 20.46
N GLU A 15 -33.16 41.14 19.25
CA GLU A 15 -32.52 40.19 18.34
C GLU A 15 -31.32 39.51 19.04
N PRO A 16 -31.11 38.20 18.82
CA PRO A 16 -30.00 37.48 19.42
C PRO A 16 -28.67 38.07 18.92
N ARG A 17 -27.93 38.73 19.83
CA ARG A 17 -26.60 39.23 19.57
C ARG A 17 -25.69 38.03 19.25
N PHE A 18 -25.35 37.85 17.95
CA PHE A 18 -24.28 36.97 17.55
C PHE A 18 -22.98 37.48 18.16
N TYR A 19 -22.49 36.82 19.21
CA TYR A 19 -21.14 37.04 19.71
C TYR A 19 -20.15 36.67 18.63
N PRO A 20 -19.19 37.54 18.24
CA PRO A 20 -18.16 37.16 17.31
C PRO A 20 -17.37 35.98 17.89
N ALA A 21 -17.20 34.90 17.10
CA ALA A 21 -16.43 33.73 17.52
C ALA A 21 -15.09 34.21 18.07
N THR A 22 -14.73 33.77 19.28
CA THR A 22 -13.45 34.11 19.89
C THR A 22 -12.32 33.71 18.93
N ARG A 23 -11.19 34.45 18.92
CA ARG A 23 -10.03 34.12 18.09
C ARG A 23 -9.64 32.65 18.25
N ALA A 24 -9.72 32.09 19.45
CA ALA A 24 -9.51 30.67 19.74
C ALA A 24 -10.52 29.76 19.01
N GLY A 25 -11.81 30.12 18.98
CA GLY A 25 -12.83 29.36 18.24
C GLY A 25 -12.62 29.42 16.73
N ALA A 26 -12.19 30.54 16.19
CA ALA A 26 -11.87 30.68 14.77
C ALA A 26 -10.60 29.88 14.38
N ILE A 27 -9.58 29.85 15.26
CA ILE A 27 -8.37 29.03 15.08
C ILE A 27 -8.73 27.54 15.18
N ALA A 28 -9.52 27.14 16.20
CA ALA A 28 -9.98 25.77 16.34
C ALA A 28 -10.80 25.30 15.13
N ALA A 29 -11.75 26.13 14.63
CA ALA A 29 -12.51 25.83 13.43
C ALA A 29 -11.65 25.75 12.16
N ARG A 30 -10.58 26.55 12.05
CA ARG A 30 -9.61 26.44 10.95
C ARG A 30 -8.76 25.18 11.06
N LEU A 31 -8.31 24.82 12.26
CA LEU A 31 -7.56 23.58 12.50
C LEU A 31 -8.43 22.35 12.21
N VAL A 32 -9.68 22.31 12.68
CA VAL A 32 -10.63 21.23 12.41
C VAL A 32 -10.93 21.10 10.91
N ARG A 33 -11.05 22.22 10.17
CA ARG A 33 -11.22 22.20 8.70
C ARG A 33 -9.95 21.81 7.95
N ALA A 34 -8.76 22.05 8.53
CA ALA A 34 -7.48 21.70 7.95
C ALA A 34 -7.13 20.21 8.12
N VAL A 35 -7.70 19.53 9.14
CA VAL A 35 -7.46 18.09 9.35
C VAL A 35 -8.13 17.30 8.23
N PRO A 36 -7.36 16.45 7.52
CA PRO A 36 -7.90 15.61 6.45
C PRO A 36 -8.62 14.39 7.05
N TRP A 37 -9.78 14.59 7.66
CA TRP A 37 -10.55 13.56 8.38
C TRP A 37 -10.70 12.25 7.63
N GLY A 38 -10.85 12.29 6.29
CA GLY A 38 -10.97 11.08 5.48
C GLY A 38 -9.77 10.14 5.62
N ILE A 39 -8.53 10.67 5.55
CA ILE A 39 -7.33 9.81 5.71
C ILE A 39 -7.12 9.41 7.18
N CYS A 40 -7.49 10.26 8.14
CA CYS A 40 -7.44 9.88 9.55
C CYS A 40 -8.37 8.69 9.83
N ALA A 41 -9.59 8.71 9.32
CA ALA A 41 -10.55 7.61 9.46
C ALA A 41 -10.04 6.33 8.77
N VAL A 42 -9.51 6.42 7.55
CA VAL A 42 -8.94 5.26 6.84
C VAL A 42 -7.72 4.71 7.58
N THR A 43 -6.85 5.57 8.12
CA THR A 43 -5.68 5.12 8.90
C THR A 43 -6.11 4.48 10.23
N ALA A 44 -7.13 5.03 10.90
CA ALA A 44 -7.70 4.43 12.11
C ALA A 44 -8.30 3.05 11.81
N LEU A 45 -9.06 2.91 10.71
CA LEU A 45 -9.56 1.61 10.25
C LEU A 45 -8.40 0.63 9.99
N ALA A 46 -7.35 1.08 9.29
CA ALA A 46 -6.17 0.26 9.03
C ALA A 46 -5.49 -0.20 10.33
N ALA A 47 -5.37 0.70 11.32
CA ALA A 47 -4.83 0.36 12.63
C ALA A 47 -5.73 -0.65 13.35
N THR A 48 -7.04 -0.41 13.41
CA THR A 48 -7.99 -1.34 14.06
C THR A 48 -7.88 -2.75 13.48
N LEU A 49 -7.89 -2.89 12.15
CA LEU A 49 -7.79 -4.20 11.48
C LEU A 49 -6.46 -4.93 11.77
N ARG A 50 -5.39 -4.19 12.02
CA ARG A 50 -4.05 -4.75 12.24
C ARG A 50 -3.73 -5.00 13.70
N PHE A 51 -4.25 -4.18 14.61
CA PHE A 51 -4.04 -4.32 16.05
C PHE A 51 -5.06 -5.25 16.73
N ALA A 52 -6.26 -5.47 16.14
CA ALA A 52 -7.28 -6.31 16.74
C ALA A 52 -6.74 -7.71 17.03
N GLU A 53 -6.92 -8.21 18.26
CA GLU A 53 -6.55 -9.56 18.70
C GLU A 53 -5.12 -9.98 18.31
N LEU A 54 -4.19 -9.02 18.32
CA LEU A 54 -2.80 -9.25 17.89
C LEU A 54 -2.07 -10.25 18.81
N GLY A 55 -2.49 -10.35 20.05
CA GLY A 55 -1.95 -11.29 21.03
C GLY A 55 -2.22 -12.75 20.70
N ASP A 56 -3.31 -13.04 19.98
CA ASP A 56 -3.77 -14.39 19.68
C ASP A 56 -3.22 -14.96 18.36
N VAL A 57 -2.50 -14.13 17.60
CA VAL A 57 -1.89 -14.55 16.34
C VAL A 57 -0.73 -15.49 16.62
N VAL A 58 -0.75 -16.69 16.01
CA VAL A 58 0.36 -17.66 16.09
C VAL A 58 1.59 -17.13 15.35
N GLY A 59 2.76 -17.15 16.02
CA GLY A 59 4.03 -16.73 15.47
C GLY A 59 4.63 -17.71 14.49
N ASN A 60 5.66 -17.24 13.80
CA ASN A 60 6.53 -18.11 13.04
C ASN A 60 7.69 -18.57 13.93
N PRO A 61 7.73 -19.85 14.36
CA PRO A 61 8.75 -20.31 15.32
C PRO A 61 10.19 -20.06 14.86
N PHE A 62 10.43 -20.00 13.55
CA PHE A 62 11.75 -19.70 12.99
C PHE A 62 12.19 -18.28 13.33
N TYR A 63 11.33 -17.28 13.11
CA TYR A 63 11.67 -15.88 13.41
C TYR A 63 11.62 -15.60 14.90
N ASP A 64 10.69 -16.19 15.64
CA ASP A 64 10.63 -16.07 17.10
C ASP A 64 11.94 -16.55 17.76
N ALA A 65 12.46 -17.71 17.34
CA ALA A 65 13.74 -18.25 17.82
C ALA A 65 14.91 -17.32 17.48
N ALA A 66 14.93 -16.77 16.25
CA ALA A 66 15.96 -15.84 15.84
C ALA A 66 15.93 -14.53 16.64
N VAL A 67 14.76 -13.95 16.88
CA VAL A 67 14.60 -12.75 17.71
C VAL A 67 15.05 -13.01 19.13
N HIS A 68 14.70 -14.15 19.71
CA HIS A 68 15.16 -14.55 21.04
C HIS A 68 16.69 -14.62 21.09
N SER A 69 17.30 -15.33 20.15
CA SER A 69 18.76 -15.47 20.05
C SER A 69 19.46 -14.12 19.90
N MET A 70 19.00 -13.27 18.96
CA MET A 70 19.53 -11.92 18.73
C MET A 70 19.40 -11.03 19.98
N GLY A 71 18.40 -11.28 20.82
CA GLY A 71 18.21 -10.59 22.08
C GLY A 71 19.29 -10.89 23.14
N LEU A 72 20.09 -11.94 23.04
CA LEU A 72 21.02 -12.40 24.09
C LEU A 72 22.34 -11.62 24.12
N SER A 73 22.86 -11.18 22.97
CA SER A 73 24.14 -10.46 22.89
C SER A 73 24.22 -9.54 21.68
N TRP A 74 25.13 -8.53 21.74
CA TRP A 74 25.43 -7.68 20.60
C TRP A 74 26.01 -8.43 19.40
N HIS A 75 26.76 -9.51 19.64
CA HIS A 75 27.26 -10.38 18.61
C HIS A 75 26.08 -11.05 17.87
N ASN A 76 25.19 -11.72 18.62
CA ASN A 76 24.02 -12.36 18.05
C ASN A 76 23.13 -11.38 17.28
N PHE A 77 22.95 -10.18 17.86
CA PHE A 77 22.17 -9.11 17.22
C PHE A 77 22.77 -8.67 15.88
N LEU A 78 24.07 -8.32 15.86
CA LEU A 78 24.73 -7.80 14.67
C LEU A 78 24.76 -8.84 13.55
N PHE A 79 25.13 -10.09 13.88
CA PHE A 79 25.28 -11.16 12.91
C PHE A 79 23.98 -11.85 12.51
N GLY A 80 22.84 -11.49 13.10
CA GLY A 80 21.56 -12.13 12.81
C GLY A 80 21.55 -13.59 13.24
N ALA A 81 22.13 -13.91 14.42
CA ALA A 81 22.26 -15.27 14.90
C ALA A 81 20.90 -15.94 15.14
N PHE A 82 20.71 -17.11 14.51
CA PHE A 82 19.49 -17.89 14.65
C PHE A 82 19.44 -18.66 15.98
N ASP A 83 20.55 -19.14 16.46
CA ASP A 83 20.67 -19.90 17.70
C ASP A 83 21.50 -19.15 18.77
N PRO A 84 21.29 -19.44 20.08
CA PRO A 84 21.99 -18.77 21.18
C PRO A 84 23.53 -18.87 21.12
N GLY A 85 24.06 -19.94 20.56
CA GLY A 85 25.50 -20.17 20.40
C GLY A 85 26.11 -19.46 19.21
N ALA A 86 25.32 -18.75 18.40
CA ALA A 86 25.73 -18.11 17.16
C ALA A 86 26.47 -19.05 16.20
N VAL A 87 25.98 -20.29 16.07
CA VAL A 87 26.49 -21.27 15.10
C VAL A 87 25.87 -21.00 13.72
N LEU A 88 24.58 -20.70 13.70
CA LEU A 88 23.83 -20.36 12.50
C LEU A 88 23.36 -18.90 12.50
N ALA A 89 23.31 -18.26 11.34
CA ALA A 89 22.65 -16.98 11.12
C ALA A 89 21.43 -17.17 10.24
N VAL A 90 20.47 -16.25 10.34
CA VAL A 90 19.31 -16.18 9.43
C VAL A 90 19.77 -16.03 7.98
N ASP A 91 18.90 -16.42 7.06
CA ASP A 91 19.17 -16.46 5.61
C ASP A 91 19.16 -15.08 4.92
N LYS A 92 18.95 -13.98 5.67
CA LYS A 92 18.78 -12.62 5.13
C LYS A 92 19.23 -11.53 6.11
N PRO A 93 19.39 -10.28 5.67
CA PRO A 93 19.68 -9.15 6.57
C PRO A 93 18.60 -9.00 7.63
N PRO A 94 18.97 -8.76 8.90
CA PRO A 94 18.05 -8.84 10.04
C PRO A 94 17.36 -7.51 10.42
N LEU A 95 17.24 -6.53 9.53
CA LEU A 95 16.75 -5.18 9.88
C LEU A 95 15.38 -5.21 10.57
N ASP A 96 14.45 -6.02 10.07
CA ASP A 96 13.15 -6.19 10.70
C ASP A 96 13.25 -6.90 12.06
N LEU A 97 14.02 -7.98 12.12
CA LEU A 97 14.23 -8.73 13.35
C LEU A 97 14.91 -7.87 14.44
N TRP A 98 15.75 -6.92 14.04
CA TRP A 98 16.30 -5.93 14.99
C TRP A 98 15.21 -5.04 15.60
N LEU A 99 14.22 -4.64 14.82
CA LEU A 99 13.09 -3.87 15.34
C LEU A 99 12.20 -4.74 16.24
N GLN A 100 12.03 -6.02 15.91
CA GLN A 100 11.33 -6.97 16.77
C GLN A 100 12.09 -7.16 18.10
N VAL A 101 13.42 -7.32 18.09
CA VAL A 101 14.26 -7.36 19.30
C VAL A 101 14.09 -6.08 20.12
N ALA A 102 14.13 -4.91 19.49
CA ALA A 102 13.92 -3.64 20.19
C ALA A 102 12.53 -3.56 20.82
N SER A 103 11.50 -4.03 20.12
CA SER A 103 10.12 -4.06 20.60
C SER A 103 9.96 -4.99 21.81
N VAL A 104 10.47 -6.23 21.76
CA VAL A 104 10.36 -7.16 22.90
C VAL A 104 11.22 -6.74 24.08
N ARG A 105 12.32 -6.02 23.86
CA ARG A 105 13.11 -5.41 24.94
C ARG A 105 12.38 -4.27 25.62
N ALA A 106 11.62 -3.47 24.88
CA ALA A 106 10.88 -2.33 25.41
C ALA A 106 9.59 -2.75 26.13
N PHE A 107 8.89 -3.77 25.63
CA PHE A 107 7.53 -4.13 26.05
C PHE A 107 7.41 -5.50 26.70
N GLY A 108 8.49 -6.26 26.78
CA GLY A 108 8.51 -7.65 27.24
C GLY A 108 8.21 -8.63 26.10
N TRP A 109 8.58 -9.91 26.36
CA TRP A 109 8.35 -10.99 25.40
C TRP A 109 6.86 -11.36 25.35
N SER A 110 6.24 -11.04 24.22
CA SER A 110 4.82 -11.33 23.97
C SER A 110 4.53 -11.39 22.49
N SER A 111 3.47 -12.09 22.12
CA SER A 111 3.01 -12.22 20.72
C SER A 111 2.81 -10.85 20.05
N TRP A 112 2.18 -9.91 20.73
CA TRP A 112 1.94 -8.56 20.18
C TRP A 112 3.22 -7.73 20.04
N ALA A 113 4.16 -7.86 20.98
CA ALA A 113 5.42 -7.10 20.95
C ALA A 113 6.30 -7.53 19.78
N LEU A 114 6.33 -8.83 19.45
CA LEU A 114 7.04 -9.35 18.28
C LEU A 114 6.51 -8.77 16.97
N ARG A 115 5.17 -8.59 16.86
CA ARG A 115 4.52 -8.12 15.62
C ARG A 115 4.36 -6.62 15.53
N LEU A 116 4.64 -5.88 16.59
CA LEU A 116 4.43 -4.43 16.64
C LEU A 116 5.12 -3.68 15.47
N PRO A 117 6.38 -3.99 15.09
CA PRO A 117 7.02 -3.33 13.94
C PRO A 117 6.23 -3.50 12.64
N GLU A 118 5.73 -4.71 12.37
CA GLU A 118 4.94 -5.02 11.17
C GLU A 118 3.57 -4.33 11.17
N VAL A 119 2.87 -4.33 12.30
CA VAL A 119 1.59 -3.63 12.48
C VAL A 119 1.74 -2.13 12.24
N VAL A 120 2.79 -1.53 12.82
CA VAL A 120 3.10 -0.11 12.63
C VAL A 120 3.49 0.17 11.18
N GLY A 121 4.34 -0.68 10.59
CA GLY A 121 4.74 -0.59 9.19
C GLY A 121 3.56 -0.59 8.25
N GLY A 122 2.68 -1.59 8.34
CA GLY A 122 1.50 -1.71 7.50
C GLY A 122 0.47 -0.60 7.71
N THR A 123 0.34 -0.10 8.94
CA THR A 123 -0.55 1.04 9.24
C THR A 123 -0.01 2.34 8.65
N LEU A 124 1.28 2.62 8.80
CA LEU A 124 1.90 3.85 8.28
C LEU A 124 2.01 3.86 6.75
N ALA A 125 2.09 2.71 6.10
CA ALA A 125 2.07 2.63 4.64
C ALA A 125 0.80 3.25 4.03
N VAL A 126 -0.35 3.18 4.72
CA VAL A 126 -1.64 3.71 4.26
C VAL A 126 -1.62 5.24 4.04
N PRO A 127 -1.27 6.09 5.02
CA PRO A 127 -1.22 7.53 4.80
C PRO A 127 -0.08 7.95 3.88
N VAL A 128 1.02 7.20 3.79
CA VAL A 128 2.12 7.49 2.85
C VAL A 128 1.67 7.21 1.41
N LEU A 129 0.97 6.11 1.15
CA LEU A 129 0.37 5.82 -0.16
C LEU A 129 -0.68 6.87 -0.54
N TYR A 130 -1.54 7.26 0.42
CA TYR A 130 -2.48 8.36 0.21
C TYR A 130 -1.79 9.60 -0.33
N ASP A 131 -0.72 10.05 0.35
CA ASP A 131 -0.03 11.28 -0.05
C ASP A 131 0.65 11.14 -1.42
N ALA A 132 1.22 9.98 -1.73
CA ALA A 132 1.80 9.70 -3.03
C ALA A 132 0.75 9.83 -4.16
N VAL A 133 -0.39 9.14 -4.02
CA VAL A 133 -1.44 9.11 -5.04
C VAL A 133 -2.17 10.45 -5.14
N ARG A 134 -2.50 11.11 -4.01
CA ARG A 134 -3.21 12.39 -4.04
C ARG A 134 -2.41 13.51 -4.71
N ARG A 135 -1.09 13.49 -4.64
CA ARG A 135 -0.20 14.46 -5.32
C ARG A 135 -0.33 14.39 -6.84
N VAL A 136 -0.68 13.24 -7.35
CA VAL A 136 -0.78 12.98 -8.79
C VAL A 136 -2.21 13.10 -9.27
N ALA A 137 -3.14 12.41 -8.64
CA ALA A 137 -4.51 12.23 -9.09
C ALA A 137 -5.58 12.84 -8.16
N GLY A 138 -5.15 13.61 -7.15
CA GLY A 138 -6.05 14.34 -6.26
C GLY A 138 -6.54 13.52 -5.05
N ARG A 139 -7.29 14.20 -4.16
CA ARG A 139 -7.70 13.64 -2.85
C ARG A 139 -8.55 12.39 -2.96
N GLY A 140 -9.47 12.33 -3.91
CA GLY A 140 -10.38 11.20 -4.11
C GLY A 140 -9.63 9.92 -4.49
N ALA A 141 -8.70 10.01 -5.45
CA ALA A 141 -7.83 8.91 -5.85
C ALA A 141 -6.96 8.43 -4.68
N GLY A 142 -6.37 9.38 -3.93
CA GLY A 142 -5.57 9.07 -2.76
C GLY A 142 -6.37 8.31 -1.70
N LEU A 143 -7.58 8.77 -1.35
CA LEU A 143 -8.45 8.11 -0.37
C LEU A 143 -8.87 6.71 -0.83
N ALA A 144 -9.19 6.54 -2.11
CA ALA A 144 -9.55 5.23 -2.66
C ALA A 144 -8.38 4.25 -2.62
N ALA A 145 -7.16 4.71 -2.97
CA ALA A 145 -5.94 3.90 -2.87
C ALA A 145 -5.63 3.52 -1.41
N ALA A 146 -5.70 4.49 -0.49
CA ALA A 146 -5.48 4.26 0.94
C ALA A 146 -6.50 3.28 1.52
N ALA A 147 -7.78 3.43 1.19
CA ALA A 147 -8.84 2.52 1.63
C ALA A 147 -8.64 1.12 1.06
N ALA A 148 -8.29 0.99 -0.22
CA ALA A 148 -7.96 -0.30 -0.82
C ALA A 148 -6.81 -0.99 -0.08
N LEU A 149 -5.69 -0.28 0.20
CA LEU A 149 -4.57 -0.83 0.96
C LEU A 149 -4.95 -1.20 2.40
N ALA A 150 -5.76 -0.35 3.05
CA ALA A 150 -6.18 -0.57 4.44
C ALA A 150 -6.94 -1.88 4.64
N VAL A 151 -7.79 -2.26 3.66
CA VAL A 151 -8.68 -3.43 3.76
C VAL A 151 -8.22 -4.62 2.93
N THR A 152 -7.11 -4.53 2.18
CA THR A 152 -6.60 -5.66 1.40
C THR A 152 -6.21 -6.82 2.33
N PRO A 153 -6.84 -8.01 2.21
CA PRO A 153 -6.65 -9.09 3.18
C PRO A 153 -5.20 -9.54 3.31
N VAL A 154 -4.46 -9.62 2.20
CA VAL A 154 -3.02 -9.95 2.24
C VAL A 154 -2.27 -8.95 3.10
N SER A 155 -2.50 -7.63 2.89
CA SER A 155 -1.81 -6.58 3.65
C SER A 155 -2.20 -6.57 5.14
N VAL A 156 -3.44 -6.87 5.46
CA VAL A 156 -3.87 -7.00 6.87
C VAL A 156 -3.19 -8.18 7.54
N LEU A 157 -3.17 -9.34 6.88
CA LEU A 157 -2.59 -10.57 7.44
C LEU A 157 -1.06 -10.50 7.57
N THR A 158 -0.36 -9.98 6.57
CA THR A 158 1.09 -9.79 6.64
C THR A 158 1.49 -8.81 7.74
N SER A 159 0.70 -7.75 7.94
CA SER A 159 0.93 -6.80 9.03
C SER A 159 0.71 -7.41 10.43
N ARG A 160 -0.07 -8.47 10.53
CA ARG A 160 -0.33 -9.20 11.79
C ARG A 160 0.62 -10.38 12.01
N SER A 161 1.61 -10.52 11.16
CA SER A 161 2.62 -11.58 11.25
C SER A 161 3.99 -11.00 11.64
N ASP A 162 4.93 -11.87 11.94
CA ASP A 162 6.33 -11.58 12.22
C ASP A 162 7.23 -11.82 11.00
N THR A 163 6.68 -11.69 9.79
CA THR A 163 7.34 -12.13 8.55
C THR A 163 7.92 -11.02 7.66
N MET A 164 8.13 -9.82 8.16
CA MET A 164 8.87 -8.69 7.54
C MET A 164 8.19 -8.03 6.33
N ASP A 165 7.02 -8.50 5.92
CA ASP A 165 6.40 -8.08 4.66
C ASP A 165 5.91 -6.64 4.70
N SER A 166 5.29 -6.22 5.81
CA SER A 166 4.68 -4.90 5.92
C SER A 166 5.69 -3.80 6.16
N LEU A 167 6.78 -4.06 6.87
CA LEU A 167 7.88 -3.10 6.99
C LEU A 167 8.58 -2.90 5.64
N MET A 168 8.82 -3.98 4.87
CA MET A 168 9.30 -3.88 3.49
C MET A 168 8.36 -3.02 2.66
N MET A 169 7.05 -3.28 2.70
CA MET A 169 6.02 -2.52 1.99
C MET A 169 6.07 -1.03 2.36
N LEU A 170 6.19 -0.68 3.65
CA LEU A 170 6.34 0.71 4.08
C LEU A 170 7.54 1.38 3.42
N CYS A 171 8.69 0.72 3.40
CA CYS A 171 9.90 1.25 2.76
C CYS A 171 9.70 1.47 1.25
N VAL A 172 9.04 0.53 0.55
CA VAL A 172 8.75 0.62 -0.89
C VAL A 172 7.74 1.74 -1.17
N VAL A 173 6.69 1.88 -0.35
CA VAL A 173 5.71 2.98 -0.47
C VAL A 173 6.35 4.33 -0.16
N ALA A 174 7.28 4.40 0.80
CA ALA A 174 8.07 5.61 1.07
C ALA A 174 8.97 5.96 -0.13
N ALA A 175 9.59 4.97 -0.79
CA ALA A 175 10.35 5.18 -2.01
C ALA A 175 9.47 5.71 -3.16
N LEU A 176 8.27 5.16 -3.35
CA LEU A 176 7.29 5.69 -4.31
C LEU A 176 6.95 7.17 -4.01
N TRP A 177 6.61 7.48 -2.76
CA TRP A 177 6.29 8.84 -2.33
C TRP A 177 7.44 9.82 -2.57
N LEU A 178 8.67 9.42 -2.23
CA LEU A 178 9.88 10.21 -2.47
C LEU A 178 10.15 10.40 -3.97
N THR A 179 9.93 9.36 -4.78
CA THR A 179 10.07 9.43 -6.25
C THR A 179 9.03 10.37 -6.87
N VAL A 180 7.78 10.34 -6.41
CA VAL A 180 6.74 11.31 -6.83
C VAL A 180 7.18 12.74 -6.52
N ARG A 181 7.68 13.00 -5.31
CA ARG A 181 8.20 14.33 -4.93
C ARG A 181 9.41 14.74 -5.78
N ALA A 182 10.30 13.79 -6.03
CA ALA A 182 11.45 14.03 -6.89
C ALA A 182 11.02 14.36 -8.33
N ALA A 183 10.05 13.64 -8.86
CA ALA A 183 9.52 13.86 -10.20
C ALA A 183 8.75 15.19 -10.34
N GLN A 184 8.07 15.65 -9.28
CA GLN A 184 7.39 16.95 -9.26
C GLN A 184 8.36 18.12 -9.28
N ALA A 185 9.42 18.07 -8.47
CA ALA A 185 10.32 19.19 -8.20
C ALA A 185 11.67 19.10 -8.91
N GLY A 186 11.98 18.00 -9.62
CA GLY A 186 13.33 17.73 -10.14
C GLY A 186 14.35 17.55 -9.02
N SER A 187 13.94 17.02 -7.85
CA SER A 187 14.75 16.98 -6.64
C SER A 187 15.63 15.74 -6.57
N ARG A 188 16.94 15.91 -6.80
CA ARG A 188 17.97 14.88 -6.59
C ARG A 188 17.91 14.29 -5.18
N ARG A 189 17.81 15.16 -4.14
CA ARG A 189 17.77 14.71 -2.74
C ARG A 189 16.62 13.74 -2.47
N SER A 190 15.43 14.06 -2.96
CA SER A 190 14.27 13.17 -2.79
C SER A 190 14.47 11.84 -3.50
N LEU A 191 15.09 11.82 -4.67
CA LEU A 191 15.36 10.58 -5.41
C LEU A 191 16.44 9.72 -4.74
N VAL A 192 17.50 10.34 -4.22
CA VAL A 192 18.54 9.63 -3.44
C VAL A 192 17.93 9.00 -2.18
N LEU A 193 17.06 9.73 -1.47
CA LEU A 193 16.32 9.19 -0.33
C LEU A 193 15.37 8.04 -0.72
N ALA A 194 14.81 8.05 -1.94
CA ALA A 194 14.06 6.91 -2.47
C ALA A 194 14.98 5.68 -2.65
N GLY A 195 16.21 5.89 -3.13
CA GLY A 195 17.23 4.83 -3.19
C GLY A 195 17.57 4.26 -1.82
N VAL A 196 17.74 5.13 -0.81
CA VAL A 196 17.94 4.70 0.60
C VAL A 196 16.76 3.87 1.10
N ALA A 197 15.52 4.33 0.86
CA ALA A 197 14.33 3.60 1.28
C ALA A 197 14.22 2.20 0.63
N LEU A 198 14.57 2.08 -0.66
CA LEU A 198 14.66 0.78 -1.33
C LEU A 198 15.79 -0.09 -0.78
N GLY A 199 16.93 0.49 -0.42
CA GLY A 199 18.03 -0.22 0.25
C GLY A 199 17.61 -0.76 1.63
N LEU A 200 16.82 0.00 2.38
CA LEU A 200 16.21 -0.49 3.61
C LEU A 200 15.20 -1.61 3.34
N ALA A 201 14.36 -1.48 2.30
CA ALA A 201 13.45 -2.56 1.89
C ALA A 201 14.21 -3.86 1.57
N PHE A 202 15.37 -3.75 0.91
CA PHE A 202 16.25 -4.88 0.66
C PHE A 202 16.80 -5.49 1.96
N ASN A 203 17.22 -4.68 2.93
CA ASN A 203 17.69 -5.17 4.24
C ASN A 203 16.56 -5.74 5.12
N VAL A 204 15.30 -5.47 4.77
CA VAL A 204 14.14 -6.12 5.38
C VAL A 204 13.84 -7.45 4.66
N LYS A 205 13.72 -7.44 3.32
CA LYS A 205 13.24 -8.64 2.59
C LYS A 205 13.87 -8.83 1.20
N LEU A 206 15.12 -8.46 1.04
CA LEU A 206 15.94 -8.73 -0.15
C LEU A 206 15.29 -8.29 -1.49
N LEU A 207 15.31 -9.16 -2.50
CA LEU A 207 14.86 -8.84 -3.86
C LEU A 207 13.39 -8.51 -3.98
N GLU A 208 12.53 -8.98 -3.06
CA GLU A 208 11.12 -8.63 -3.04
C GLU A 208 10.92 -7.11 -2.86
N GLY A 209 11.76 -6.46 -2.03
CA GLY A 209 11.78 -5.01 -1.85
C GLY A 209 12.16 -4.22 -3.10
N LEU A 210 12.74 -4.86 -4.11
CA LEU A 210 13.18 -4.23 -5.35
C LEU A 210 12.19 -4.35 -6.52
N ALA A 211 11.07 -5.05 -6.35
CA ALA A 211 10.08 -5.27 -7.41
C ALA A 211 9.54 -3.97 -8.03
N ALA A 212 9.51 -2.89 -7.25
CA ALA A 212 9.06 -1.57 -7.71
C ALA A 212 10.11 -0.78 -8.50
N VAL A 213 11.39 -1.16 -8.48
CA VAL A 213 12.52 -0.37 -9.05
C VAL A 213 12.30 0.01 -10.51
N PRO A 214 11.91 -0.90 -11.42
CA PRO A 214 11.68 -0.53 -12.83
C PRO A 214 10.61 0.56 -12.98
N ALA A 215 9.54 0.45 -12.18
CA ALA A 215 8.45 1.42 -12.18
C ALA A 215 8.90 2.80 -11.69
N LEU A 216 9.68 2.86 -10.61
CA LEU A 216 10.16 4.12 -10.03
C LEU A 216 11.19 4.81 -10.95
N ILE A 217 12.04 4.05 -11.64
CA ILE A 217 12.94 4.57 -12.67
C ILE A 217 12.14 5.25 -13.79
N VAL A 218 11.12 4.56 -14.32
CA VAL A 218 10.27 5.09 -15.40
C VAL A 218 9.50 6.32 -14.93
N LEU A 219 8.93 6.30 -13.73
CA LEU A 219 8.24 7.45 -13.15
C LEU A 219 9.13 8.71 -13.16
N TYR A 220 10.34 8.61 -12.63
CA TYR A 220 11.25 9.75 -12.60
C TYR A 220 11.75 10.15 -13.98
N ALA A 221 12.16 9.18 -14.80
CA ALA A 221 12.69 9.43 -16.13
C ALA A 221 11.68 10.15 -17.04
N VAL A 222 10.40 9.78 -16.95
CA VAL A 222 9.35 10.40 -17.76
C VAL A 222 8.90 11.74 -17.19
N ALA A 223 8.65 11.84 -15.87
CA ALA A 223 7.98 12.99 -15.28
C ALA A 223 8.91 14.14 -14.86
N ALA A 224 10.15 13.88 -14.42
CA ALA A 224 11.01 14.92 -13.87
C ALA A 224 11.25 16.09 -14.85
N PRO A 225 11.12 17.37 -14.41
CA PRO A 225 11.22 18.55 -15.28
C PRO A 225 12.66 19.03 -15.44
N ILE A 226 13.59 18.11 -15.66
CA ILE A 226 15.03 18.41 -15.83
C ILE A 226 15.59 17.74 -17.10
N PRO A 227 16.72 18.20 -17.64
CA PRO A 227 17.38 17.62 -18.81
C PRO A 227 17.74 16.14 -18.63
N ARG A 228 17.70 15.36 -19.71
CA ARG A 228 17.92 13.89 -19.70
C ARG A 228 19.24 13.49 -19.04
N ARG A 229 20.34 14.25 -19.29
CA ARG A 229 21.65 13.99 -18.68
C ARG A 229 21.63 14.05 -17.15
N TRP A 230 20.88 15.00 -16.59
CA TRP A 230 20.74 15.13 -15.14
C TRP A 230 19.83 14.05 -14.55
N LYS A 231 18.79 13.64 -15.30
CA LYS A 231 17.96 12.49 -14.88
C LYS A 231 18.80 11.23 -14.74
N ALA A 232 19.68 10.94 -15.71
CA ALA A 232 20.58 9.80 -15.66
C ALA A 232 21.55 9.87 -14.48
N ALA A 233 22.14 11.04 -14.23
CA ALA A 233 23.03 11.26 -13.09
C ALA A 233 22.30 11.08 -11.74
N ASP A 234 21.09 11.60 -11.63
CA ASP A 234 20.29 11.49 -10.41
C ASP A 234 19.84 10.03 -10.15
N LEU A 235 19.44 9.31 -11.20
CA LEU A 235 19.13 7.86 -11.12
C LEU A 235 20.37 7.05 -10.75
N GLY A 236 21.53 7.41 -11.31
CA GLY A 236 22.82 6.79 -10.95
C GLY A 236 23.15 6.96 -9.47
N LEU A 237 23.00 8.19 -8.94
CA LEU A 237 23.24 8.48 -7.51
C LEU A 237 22.24 7.76 -6.61
N ALA A 238 20.95 7.69 -7.00
CA ALA A 238 19.94 6.93 -6.27
C ALA A 238 20.22 5.43 -6.30
N GLY A 239 20.70 4.91 -7.44
CA GLY A 239 21.14 3.51 -7.56
C GLY A 239 22.37 3.21 -6.70
N LEU A 240 23.34 4.14 -6.60
CA LEU A 240 24.48 4.01 -5.69
C LEU A 240 24.03 4.00 -4.22
N ALA A 241 23.10 4.89 -3.84
CA ALA A 241 22.53 4.91 -2.50
C ALA A 241 21.77 3.62 -2.17
N LEU A 242 20.97 3.13 -3.13
CA LEU A 242 20.31 1.83 -3.02
C LEU A 242 21.34 0.71 -2.78
N ALA A 243 22.36 0.60 -3.63
CA ALA A 243 23.38 -0.44 -3.52
C ALA A 243 24.17 -0.35 -2.20
N ALA A 244 24.59 0.86 -1.83
CA ALA A 244 25.35 1.09 -0.59
C ALA A 244 24.56 0.67 0.65
N VAL A 245 23.27 1.05 0.74
CA VAL A 245 22.41 0.67 1.85
C VAL A 245 22.08 -0.82 1.81
N SER A 246 21.75 -1.38 0.63
CA SER A 246 21.42 -2.80 0.48
C SER A 246 22.57 -3.73 0.93
N LEU A 247 23.80 -3.34 0.61
CA LEU A 247 24.98 -4.17 0.90
C LEU A 247 25.66 -3.82 2.22
N SER A 248 25.21 -2.76 2.94
CA SER A 248 25.86 -2.25 4.14
C SER A 248 26.00 -3.31 5.22
N TRP A 249 24.92 -4.03 5.55
CA TRP A 249 24.96 -5.07 6.56
C TRP A 249 25.87 -6.24 6.14
N ALA A 250 25.70 -6.72 4.92
CA ALA A 250 26.52 -7.83 4.40
C ALA A 250 28.03 -7.47 4.40
N ALA A 251 28.37 -6.23 4.05
CA ALA A 251 29.74 -5.73 4.12
C ALA A 251 30.24 -5.67 5.57
N VAL A 252 29.47 -5.11 6.49
CA VAL A 252 29.83 -5.00 7.90
C VAL A 252 30.08 -6.36 8.53
N VAL A 253 29.17 -7.33 8.36
CA VAL A 253 29.34 -8.66 8.97
C VAL A 253 30.46 -9.47 8.31
N THR A 254 30.73 -9.26 7.01
CA THR A 254 31.83 -9.92 6.32
C THR A 254 33.19 -9.40 6.77
N LEU A 255 33.30 -8.10 7.06
CA LEU A 255 34.54 -7.45 7.48
C LEU A 255 34.76 -7.48 8.99
N ALA A 256 33.73 -7.80 9.78
CA ALA A 256 33.82 -7.84 11.23
C ALA A 256 34.79 -8.94 11.69
N PRO A 257 35.63 -8.68 12.69
CA PRO A 257 36.55 -9.70 13.24
C PRO A 257 35.78 -10.75 14.07
N GLY A 258 36.37 -11.94 14.17
CA GLY A 258 35.87 -12.99 15.07
C GLY A 258 35.13 -14.13 14.35
N ARG A 259 34.36 -14.90 15.13
CA ARG A 259 33.59 -16.03 14.58
C ARG A 259 32.34 -15.55 13.89
N HIS A 260 32.09 -16.02 12.68
CA HIS A 260 30.90 -15.71 11.91
C HIS A 260 29.93 -16.90 11.99
N PRO A 261 28.68 -16.70 12.39
CA PRO A 261 27.64 -17.71 12.26
C PRO A 261 27.48 -18.13 10.79
N PHE A 262 27.21 -19.42 10.54
CA PHE A 262 26.99 -19.91 9.20
C PHE A 262 25.58 -19.50 8.70
N PRO A 263 25.46 -18.73 7.62
CA PRO A 263 24.14 -18.27 7.13
C PRO A 263 23.32 -19.44 6.60
N ILE A 264 22.10 -19.59 7.07
CA ILE A 264 21.17 -20.62 6.63
C ILE A 264 20.95 -20.50 5.12
N GLY A 265 21.04 -21.62 4.41
CA GLY A 265 20.92 -21.68 2.95
C GLY A 265 22.17 -21.35 2.17
N SER A 266 23.23 -20.82 2.79
CA SER A 266 24.53 -20.66 2.13
C SER A 266 25.21 -22.00 1.89
N LYS A 267 25.87 -22.13 0.76
CA LYS A 267 26.75 -23.29 0.44
C LYS A 267 28.21 -23.02 0.79
N THR A 268 28.59 -21.74 0.81
CA THR A 268 29.98 -21.30 1.00
C THR A 268 30.25 -20.74 2.38
N GLY A 269 29.23 -20.61 3.24
CA GLY A 269 29.33 -19.99 4.57
C GLY A 269 29.35 -18.46 4.50
N THR A 270 29.11 -17.83 3.36
CA THR A 270 29.09 -16.38 3.21
C THR A 270 27.66 -15.84 3.17
N VAL A 271 27.46 -14.62 3.73
CA VAL A 271 26.17 -13.93 3.66
C VAL A 271 25.80 -13.56 2.22
N PHE A 272 26.78 -13.29 1.35
CA PHE A 272 26.53 -13.01 -0.06
C PHE A 272 25.95 -14.22 -0.79
N ASP A 273 26.40 -15.43 -0.48
CA ASP A 273 25.85 -16.66 -1.06
C ASP A 273 24.41 -16.89 -0.57
N ALA A 274 24.12 -16.65 0.71
CA ALA A 274 22.76 -16.72 1.23
C ALA A 274 21.82 -15.68 0.57
N ILE A 275 22.31 -14.48 0.31
CA ILE A 275 21.53 -13.39 -0.30
C ILE A 275 21.28 -13.66 -1.79
N PHE A 276 22.34 -13.88 -2.59
CA PHE A 276 22.25 -13.89 -4.04
C PHE A 276 22.04 -15.28 -4.64
N SER A 277 22.67 -16.33 -4.07
CA SER A 277 22.49 -17.69 -4.56
C SER A 277 21.21 -18.31 -3.97
N PHE A 278 21.08 -18.40 -2.65
CA PHE A 278 19.95 -19.07 -2.02
C PHE A 278 18.64 -18.27 -2.17
N ASN A 279 18.58 -17.02 -1.70
CA ASN A 279 17.39 -16.19 -1.77
C ASN A 279 17.18 -15.51 -3.14
N GLY A 280 18.19 -15.50 -4.01
CA GLY A 280 18.11 -14.97 -5.36
C GLY A 280 17.85 -16.06 -6.40
N ILE A 281 18.92 -16.52 -7.02
CA ILE A 281 18.87 -17.46 -8.15
C ILE A 281 18.21 -18.78 -7.77
N GLY A 282 18.47 -19.29 -6.57
CA GLY A 282 17.93 -20.57 -6.09
C GLY A 282 16.40 -20.58 -6.01
N ARG A 283 15.79 -19.45 -5.60
CA ARG A 283 14.32 -19.31 -5.57
C ARG A 283 13.71 -19.18 -6.96
N ILE A 284 14.44 -18.59 -7.89
CA ILE A 284 14.01 -18.42 -9.27
C ILE A 284 14.18 -19.72 -10.04
N ALA A 285 15.33 -20.35 -9.94
CA ALA A 285 15.68 -21.55 -10.70
C ALA A 285 15.15 -22.88 -10.11
N GLY A 286 14.50 -22.85 -8.94
CA GLY A 286 13.95 -24.05 -8.32
C GLY A 286 14.97 -25.04 -7.78
N THR A 287 16.19 -24.60 -7.53
CA THR A 287 17.28 -25.44 -7.02
C THR A 287 17.27 -25.63 -5.51
N LEU A 288 16.28 -25.05 -4.81
CA LEU A 288 16.14 -25.19 -3.35
C LEU A 288 15.54 -26.54 -2.99
N PRO A 289 16.03 -27.19 -1.91
CA PRO A 289 15.35 -28.33 -1.34
C PRO A 289 13.94 -27.91 -0.92
N THR A 290 12.92 -28.41 -1.59
CA THR A 290 11.52 -28.09 -1.32
C THR A 290 10.97 -28.90 -0.14
N GLY A 291 11.73 -29.07 0.92
CA GLY A 291 11.33 -29.85 2.09
C GLY A 291 9.96 -29.46 2.62
N GLY A 292 8.90 -30.11 2.14
CA GLY A 292 7.55 -30.06 2.69
C GLY A 292 6.71 -28.81 2.41
N VAL A 293 7.17 -27.83 1.65
CA VAL A 293 6.37 -26.67 1.28
C VAL A 293 5.75 -26.90 -0.10
N TYR A 294 4.46 -27.23 -0.11
CA TYR A 294 3.68 -27.28 -1.33
C TYR A 294 3.46 -25.87 -1.84
N SER A 295 4.09 -25.50 -2.97
CA SER A 295 3.72 -24.33 -3.75
C SER A 295 3.16 -24.76 -5.09
N ASP A 296 2.14 -24.06 -5.58
CA ASP A 296 1.64 -24.29 -6.92
C ASP A 296 2.76 -24.14 -7.95
N PRO A 297 2.80 -25.00 -9.00
CA PRO A 297 3.85 -24.92 -10.01
C PRO A 297 3.89 -23.54 -10.67
N PRO A 298 5.08 -23.07 -11.13
CA PRO A 298 5.20 -21.82 -11.86
C PRO A 298 4.20 -21.72 -13.02
N GLY A 299 3.62 -20.55 -13.19
CA GLY A 299 2.62 -20.31 -14.23
C GLY A 299 1.80 -19.04 -13.97
N VAL A 300 1.33 -18.38 -15.02
CA VAL A 300 0.60 -17.11 -14.93
C VAL A 300 -0.73 -17.28 -14.17
N PHE A 301 -1.38 -18.43 -14.35
CA PHE A 301 -2.71 -18.66 -13.77
C PHE A 301 -2.69 -18.98 -12.27
N ARG A 302 -1.53 -19.33 -11.68
CA ARG A 302 -1.46 -19.65 -10.25
C ARG A 302 -1.82 -18.45 -9.34
N LEU A 303 -1.66 -17.21 -9.83
CA LEU A 303 -2.07 -16.02 -9.09
C LEU A 303 -3.60 -15.89 -9.00
N PHE A 304 -4.35 -16.63 -9.80
CA PHE A 304 -5.80 -16.60 -9.87
C PHE A 304 -6.44 -17.90 -9.34
N SER A 305 -5.74 -19.01 -9.38
CA SER A 305 -6.25 -20.34 -9.00
C SER A 305 -5.54 -20.97 -7.81
N GLY A 306 -4.29 -20.58 -7.56
CA GLY A 306 -3.41 -21.15 -6.55
C GLY A 306 -3.17 -20.26 -5.33
N VAL A 307 -2.11 -20.58 -4.55
CA VAL A 307 -1.69 -19.86 -3.32
C VAL A 307 -2.79 -19.79 -2.25
N GLY A 308 -3.66 -20.80 -2.22
CA GLY A 308 -4.77 -20.87 -1.28
C GLY A 308 -5.88 -19.86 -1.55
N SER A 309 -6.80 -19.73 -0.62
CA SER A 309 -7.94 -18.81 -0.72
C SER A 309 -7.53 -17.33 -0.79
N LEU A 310 -6.48 -16.93 -0.06
CA LEU A 310 -5.94 -15.56 -0.10
C LEU A 310 -5.38 -15.19 -1.47
N GLY A 311 -4.70 -16.12 -2.13
CA GLY A 311 -4.17 -15.91 -3.47
C GLY A 311 -5.30 -15.73 -4.50
N ARG A 312 -6.37 -16.52 -4.41
CA ARG A 312 -7.53 -16.37 -5.29
C ARG A 312 -8.21 -15.00 -5.14
N LEU A 313 -8.41 -14.55 -3.91
CA LEU A 313 -8.96 -13.22 -3.65
C LEU A 313 -8.06 -12.13 -4.18
N PHE A 314 -6.75 -12.24 -3.93
CA PHE A 314 -5.78 -11.31 -4.46
C PHE A 314 -5.75 -11.31 -6.00
N GLY A 315 -5.85 -12.46 -6.64
CA GLY A 315 -5.90 -12.59 -8.09
C GLY A 315 -7.02 -11.76 -8.72
N VAL A 316 -8.18 -11.73 -8.08
CA VAL A 316 -9.28 -10.89 -8.57
C VAL A 316 -9.03 -9.41 -8.34
N MET A 317 -8.48 -9.02 -7.19
CA MET A 317 -8.05 -7.64 -6.97
C MET A 317 -6.97 -7.23 -7.97
N LEU A 318 -6.07 -8.14 -8.33
CA LEU A 318 -5.04 -7.94 -9.34
C LEU A 318 -5.65 -7.74 -10.74
N LEU A 319 -6.65 -8.55 -11.13
CA LEU A 319 -7.36 -8.35 -12.41
C LEU A 319 -8.07 -7.00 -12.45
N ALA A 320 -8.76 -6.64 -11.37
CA ALA A 320 -9.41 -5.32 -11.25
C ALA A 320 -8.36 -4.19 -11.34
N ALA A 321 -7.22 -4.34 -10.68
CA ALA A 321 -6.14 -3.36 -10.71
C ALA A 321 -5.49 -3.24 -12.11
N LEU A 322 -5.27 -4.34 -12.82
CA LEU A 322 -4.77 -4.34 -14.19
C LEU A 322 -5.74 -3.64 -15.14
N ALA A 323 -7.05 -3.94 -15.03
CA ALA A 323 -8.08 -3.29 -15.83
C ALA A 323 -8.19 -1.79 -15.53
N LEU A 324 -8.28 -1.41 -14.26
CA LEU A 324 -8.43 -0.02 -13.81
C LEU A 324 -7.14 0.79 -14.06
N GLY A 325 -5.97 0.21 -13.76
CA GLY A 325 -4.68 0.84 -14.00
C GLY A 325 -4.39 1.01 -15.49
N GLY A 326 -4.68 0.00 -16.30
CA GLY A 326 -4.56 0.07 -17.75
C GLY A 326 -5.50 1.13 -18.37
N ALA A 327 -6.74 1.18 -17.90
CA ALA A 327 -7.69 2.20 -18.32
C ALA A 327 -7.25 3.61 -17.91
N ALA A 328 -6.77 3.81 -16.67
CA ALA A 328 -6.22 5.08 -16.22
C ALA A 328 -5.01 5.50 -17.09
N LEU A 329 -4.11 4.57 -17.43
CA LEU A 329 -2.99 4.82 -18.32
C LEU A 329 -3.43 5.30 -19.69
N VAL A 330 -4.44 4.66 -20.30
CA VAL A 330 -5.00 5.07 -21.61
C VAL A 330 -5.62 6.46 -21.54
N VAL A 331 -6.36 6.77 -20.47
CA VAL A 331 -6.94 8.10 -20.26
C VAL A 331 -5.85 9.16 -20.15
N GLU A 332 -4.82 8.93 -19.31
CA GLU A 332 -3.73 9.89 -19.14
C GLU A 332 -2.85 10.03 -20.40
N TRP A 333 -2.67 8.94 -21.16
CA TRP A 333 -1.99 9.01 -22.47
C TRP A 333 -2.73 9.91 -23.46
N ARG A 334 -4.05 9.79 -23.55
CA ARG A 334 -4.88 10.65 -24.42
C ARG A 334 -4.91 12.10 -23.95
N ARG A 335 -5.01 12.34 -22.65
CA ARG A 335 -4.95 13.68 -22.06
C ARG A 335 -3.64 14.37 -22.39
N ARG A 336 -2.51 13.65 -22.31
CA ARG A 336 -1.19 14.18 -22.65
C ARG A 336 -1.12 14.73 -24.08
N ALA A 337 -1.91 14.20 -25.00
CA ALA A 337 -1.94 14.66 -26.38
C ALA A 337 -2.80 15.93 -26.59
N SER A 338 -3.65 16.30 -25.63
CA SER A 338 -4.69 17.34 -25.80
C SER A 338 -4.63 18.52 -24.81
N GLU A 339 -3.72 18.54 -23.81
CA GLU A 339 -3.80 19.48 -22.67
C GLU A 339 -2.88 20.70 -22.73
N GLU A 340 -3.40 21.80 -22.15
CA GLU A 340 -2.71 23.08 -21.93
C GLU A 340 -1.67 23.04 -20.78
N GLU A 341 -1.76 22.07 -19.83
CA GLU A 341 -0.83 21.88 -18.72
C GLU A 341 0.09 20.65 -18.87
N PRO A 342 1.17 20.73 -19.67
CA PRO A 342 1.97 19.57 -20.04
C PRO A 342 2.75 18.93 -18.86
N ALA A 343 2.99 19.66 -17.77
CA ALA A 343 3.74 19.15 -16.62
C ALA A 343 2.88 18.20 -15.73
N ARG A 344 1.63 18.59 -15.45
CA ARG A 344 0.69 17.81 -14.64
C ARG A 344 0.28 16.53 -15.35
N SER A 345 -0.09 16.66 -16.62
CA SER A 345 -0.46 15.53 -17.50
C SER A 345 0.70 14.54 -17.65
N ARG A 346 1.95 15.02 -17.75
CA ARG A 346 3.15 14.19 -17.82
C ARG A 346 3.38 13.39 -16.54
N LEU A 347 3.17 14.00 -15.36
CA LEU A 347 3.31 13.32 -14.08
C LEU A 347 2.23 12.25 -13.89
N ALA A 348 0.97 12.57 -14.22
CA ALA A 348 -0.15 11.63 -14.11
C ALA A 348 0.04 10.43 -15.04
N PHE A 349 0.42 10.66 -16.29
CA PHE A 349 0.77 9.60 -17.25
C PHE A 349 1.94 8.74 -16.75
N ALA A 350 3.04 9.37 -16.28
CA ALA A 350 4.22 8.65 -15.81
C ALA A 350 3.90 7.78 -14.57
N PHE A 351 3.04 8.27 -13.69
CA PHE A 351 2.61 7.53 -12.52
C PHE A 351 1.71 6.34 -12.89
N ALA A 352 0.73 6.54 -13.78
CA ALA A 352 -0.11 5.45 -14.28
C ALA A 352 0.73 4.38 -14.99
N LEU A 353 1.70 4.79 -15.82
CA LEU A 353 2.64 3.88 -16.47
C LEU A 353 3.49 3.12 -15.46
N ALA A 354 4.00 3.79 -14.44
CA ALA A 354 4.77 3.18 -13.36
C ALA A 354 3.94 2.13 -12.60
N VAL A 355 2.69 2.42 -12.27
CA VAL A 355 1.78 1.47 -11.62
C VAL A 355 1.58 0.22 -12.49
N VAL A 356 1.35 0.39 -13.79
CA VAL A 356 1.20 -0.75 -14.72
C VAL A 356 2.49 -1.56 -14.83
N ILE A 357 3.65 -0.91 -14.89
CA ILE A 357 4.95 -1.59 -14.90
C ILE A 357 5.16 -2.37 -13.59
N TRP A 358 4.83 -1.78 -12.44
CA TRP A 358 4.98 -2.48 -11.16
C TRP A 358 4.08 -3.71 -11.07
N LEU A 359 2.82 -3.59 -11.48
CA LEU A 359 1.90 -4.74 -11.59
C LEU A 359 2.47 -5.81 -12.54
N GLY A 360 2.94 -5.41 -13.73
CA GLY A 360 3.54 -6.33 -14.70
C GLY A 360 4.80 -7.03 -14.17
N THR A 361 5.70 -6.29 -13.52
CA THR A 361 6.89 -6.86 -12.87
C THR A 361 6.49 -7.86 -11.78
N GLY A 362 5.51 -7.51 -10.95
CA GLY A 362 5.01 -8.39 -9.90
C GLY A 362 4.36 -9.66 -10.46
N VAL A 363 3.51 -9.53 -11.48
CA VAL A 363 2.91 -10.69 -12.16
C VAL A 363 4.01 -11.59 -12.73
N ALA A 364 5.00 -11.03 -13.42
CA ALA A 364 6.10 -11.80 -13.99
C ALA A 364 6.88 -12.54 -12.91
N LEU A 365 7.34 -11.85 -11.87
CA LEU A 365 8.12 -12.44 -10.77
C LEU A 365 7.32 -13.54 -10.04
N LEU A 366 6.09 -13.22 -9.62
CA LEU A 366 5.25 -14.15 -8.86
C LEU A 366 4.78 -15.35 -9.71
N SER A 367 4.68 -15.21 -11.03
CA SER A 367 4.34 -16.32 -11.93
C SER A 367 5.53 -17.26 -12.16
N TYR A 368 6.75 -16.74 -12.05
CA TYR A 368 7.96 -17.47 -12.39
C TYR A 368 8.66 -18.12 -11.18
N VAL A 369 8.64 -17.46 -10.01
CA VAL A 369 9.31 -17.97 -8.81
C VAL A 369 8.79 -19.35 -8.42
N THR A 370 9.68 -20.30 -8.13
CA THR A 370 9.29 -21.70 -7.87
C THR A 370 8.65 -21.90 -6.50
N LEU A 371 9.12 -21.17 -5.48
CA LEU A 371 8.56 -21.22 -4.13
C LEU A 371 7.73 -19.94 -3.87
N LEU A 372 6.43 -20.04 -4.02
CA LEU A 372 5.50 -18.93 -3.80
C LEU A 372 4.73 -19.08 -2.48
N HIS A 373 4.96 -18.16 -1.56
CA HIS A 373 4.13 -18.00 -0.37
C HIS A 373 3.08 -16.90 -0.61
N ALA A 374 1.88 -17.05 -0.04
CA ALA A 374 0.82 -16.04 -0.16
C ALA A 374 1.26 -14.63 0.29
N ARG A 375 2.14 -14.55 1.30
CA ARG A 375 2.70 -13.27 1.79
C ARG A 375 3.53 -12.51 0.75
N TYR A 376 4.10 -13.18 -0.27
CA TYR A 376 4.88 -12.52 -1.32
C TYR A 376 4.02 -11.61 -2.20
N LEU A 377 2.70 -11.79 -2.19
CA LEU A 377 1.75 -10.90 -2.86
C LEU A 377 1.83 -9.46 -2.33
N GLU A 378 2.35 -9.27 -1.09
CA GLU A 378 2.50 -7.95 -0.47
C GLU A 378 3.41 -7.01 -1.29
N MET A 379 4.40 -7.52 -2.02
CA MET A 379 5.30 -6.69 -2.84
C MET A 379 4.58 -5.92 -3.96
N VAL A 380 3.38 -6.34 -4.37
CA VAL A 380 2.57 -5.66 -5.40
C VAL A 380 1.30 -5.02 -4.85
N THR A 381 0.95 -5.28 -3.60
CA THR A 381 -0.27 -4.74 -2.97
C THR A 381 -0.38 -3.20 -3.05
N PRO A 382 0.70 -2.40 -2.86
CA PRO A 382 0.61 -0.95 -3.05
C PRO A 382 0.30 -0.53 -4.49
N ALA A 383 0.81 -1.26 -5.49
CA ALA A 383 0.50 -1.00 -6.89
C ALA A 383 -0.96 -1.35 -7.23
N VAL A 384 -1.47 -2.47 -6.68
CA VAL A 384 -2.90 -2.84 -6.77
C VAL A 384 -3.78 -1.74 -6.20
N ALA A 385 -3.47 -1.27 -4.99
CA ALA A 385 -4.21 -0.20 -4.33
C ALA A 385 -4.15 1.13 -5.10
N ALA A 386 -2.96 1.51 -5.60
CA ALA A 386 -2.79 2.70 -6.42
C ALA A 386 -3.58 2.63 -7.74
N ALA A 387 -3.57 1.48 -8.42
CA ALA A 387 -4.32 1.26 -9.65
C ALA A 387 -5.83 1.38 -9.43
N ILE A 388 -6.35 0.80 -8.34
CA ILE A 388 -7.75 0.94 -7.94
C ILE A 388 -8.10 2.41 -7.70
N GLY A 389 -7.25 3.14 -6.96
CA GLY A 389 -7.45 4.56 -6.68
C GLY A 389 -7.48 5.42 -7.95
N LEU A 390 -6.53 5.21 -8.87
CA LEU A 390 -6.47 5.91 -10.16
C LEU A 390 -7.69 5.60 -11.02
N GLY A 391 -8.04 4.32 -11.18
CA GLY A 391 -9.15 3.90 -12.01
C GLY A 391 -10.49 4.41 -11.51
N LEU A 392 -10.75 4.34 -10.20
CA LEU A 392 -11.95 4.89 -9.60
C LEU A 392 -12.05 6.41 -9.78
N ALA A 393 -10.93 7.14 -9.62
CA ALA A 393 -10.92 8.58 -9.84
C ALA A 393 -11.23 8.93 -11.30
N SER A 394 -10.61 8.24 -12.27
CA SER A 394 -10.85 8.40 -13.70
C SER A 394 -12.30 8.08 -14.06
N LEU A 395 -12.87 7.05 -13.44
CA LEU A 395 -14.26 6.68 -13.61
C LEU A 395 -15.23 7.74 -13.08
N VAL A 396 -15.02 8.23 -11.85
CA VAL A 396 -15.83 9.30 -11.24
C VAL A 396 -15.77 10.58 -12.07
N GLU A 397 -14.60 10.93 -12.61
CA GLU A 397 -14.44 12.11 -13.45
C GLU A 397 -15.19 11.98 -14.76
N SER A 398 -15.18 10.79 -15.37
CA SER A 398 -15.93 10.51 -16.62
C SER A 398 -17.45 10.56 -16.45
N LEU A 399 -17.95 10.38 -15.24
CA LEU A 399 -19.38 10.47 -14.90
C LEU A 399 -19.85 11.88 -14.57
N ARG A 400 -18.95 12.88 -14.56
CA ARG A 400 -19.35 14.29 -14.30
C ARG A 400 -20.07 14.87 -15.52
N PRO A 401 -21.18 15.62 -15.32
CA PRO A 401 -21.82 16.35 -16.40
C PRO A 401 -20.85 17.34 -17.04
N GLY A 402 -20.72 17.33 -18.36
CA GLY A 402 -19.81 18.21 -19.10
C GLY A 402 -18.38 17.67 -19.31
N ALA A 403 -18.08 16.43 -18.91
CA ALA A 403 -16.82 15.78 -19.26
C ALA A 403 -16.67 15.69 -20.79
N ARG A 404 -15.52 16.15 -21.33
CA ARG A 404 -15.23 16.08 -22.76
C ARG A 404 -15.16 14.59 -23.18
N ALA A 405 -15.97 14.19 -24.16
CA ALA A 405 -16.12 12.79 -24.60
C ALA A 405 -14.79 12.11 -24.98
N GLY A 406 -13.81 12.86 -25.50
CA GLY A 406 -12.51 12.33 -25.92
C GLY A 406 -11.47 12.12 -24.81
N THR A 407 -11.70 12.65 -23.60
CA THR A 407 -10.71 12.63 -22.50
C THR A 407 -11.19 11.84 -21.27
N SER A 408 -12.37 11.25 -21.31
CA SER A 408 -12.94 10.50 -20.20
C SER A 408 -12.83 8.98 -20.42
N PHE A 409 -12.74 8.22 -19.33
CA PHE A 409 -12.79 6.76 -19.35
C PHE A 409 -14.07 6.24 -20.05
N ALA A 410 -15.20 6.92 -19.87
CA ALA A 410 -16.47 6.60 -20.52
C ALA A 410 -16.47 6.88 -22.01
N GLY A 411 -15.83 7.96 -22.47
CA GLY A 411 -15.65 8.24 -23.91
C GLY A 411 -14.67 7.28 -24.59
N THR A 412 -13.84 6.60 -23.80
CA THR A 412 -12.88 5.61 -24.31
C THR A 412 -13.51 4.23 -24.48
N LEU A 413 -14.47 3.90 -23.66
CA LEU A 413 -15.07 2.57 -23.64
C LEU A 413 -16.51 2.56 -24.17
N TRP A 414 -17.34 3.61 -23.91
CA TRP A 414 -18.73 3.62 -24.39
C TRP A 414 -19.45 4.96 -24.10
N GLU A 415 -20.37 5.39 -24.94
CA GLU A 415 -21.12 6.63 -24.77
C GLU A 415 -22.28 6.53 -23.76
N GLY A 416 -22.41 7.50 -22.90
CA GLY A 416 -23.60 7.86 -22.10
C GLY A 416 -24.21 6.76 -21.21
N ARG A 417 -25.35 6.16 -21.58
CA ARG A 417 -26.09 5.14 -20.78
C ARG A 417 -25.26 3.88 -20.52
N ARG A 418 -24.35 3.55 -21.41
CA ARG A 418 -23.50 2.35 -21.34
C ARG A 418 -22.38 2.49 -20.31
N ALA A 419 -21.91 3.70 -20.02
CA ALA A 419 -20.90 3.94 -18.97
C ALA A 419 -21.45 3.63 -17.56
N ARG A 420 -22.72 3.98 -17.30
CA ARG A 420 -23.38 3.63 -16.02
C ARG A 420 -23.55 2.12 -15.88
N ALA A 421 -23.86 1.42 -16.95
CA ALA A 421 -23.93 -0.05 -16.97
C ALA A 421 -22.57 -0.70 -16.71
N SER A 422 -21.47 -0.13 -17.24
CA SER A 422 -20.12 -0.64 -17.02
C SER A 422 -19.66 -0.47 -15.56
N VAL A 423 -20.01 0.64 -14.90
CA VAL A 423 -19.77 0.85 -13.46
C VAL A 423 -20.54 -0.17 -12.62
N LEU A 424 -21.80 -0.38 -12.95
CA LEU A 424 -22.64 -1.37 -12.27
C LEU A 424 -22.12 -2.79 -12.52
N LEU A 425 -21.73 -3.14 -13.74
CA LEU A 425 -21.15 -4.44 -14.06
C LEU A 425 -19.84 -4.68 -13.33
N LEU A 426 -18.95 -3.67 -13.24
CA LEU A 426 -17.71 -3.77 -12.47
C LEU A 426 -17.99 -3.90 -10.97
N ALA A 427 -18.95 -3.15 -10.44
CA ALA A 427 -19.35 -3.24 -9.05
C ALA A 427 -20.01 -4.61 -8.74
N VAL A 428 -20.85 -5.13 -9.64
CA VAL A 428 -21.44 -6.45 -9.54
C VAL A 428 -20.37 -7.55 -9.65
N ALA A 429 -19.40 -7.39 -10.55
CA ALA A 429 -18.27 -8.31 -10.67
C ALA A 429 -17.42 -8.32 -9.37
N LEU A 430 -17.08 -7.14 -8.84
CA LEU A 430 -16.35 -7.02 -7.57
C LEU A 430 -17.15 -7.60 -6.38
N ALA A 431 -18.46 -7.37 -6.35
CA ALA A 431 -19.32 -7.97 -5.33
C ALA A 431 -19.48 -9.49 -5.50
N GLY A 432 -19.58 -9.96 -6.74
CA GLY A 432 -19.58 -11.39 -7.05
C GLY A 432 -18.30 -12.08 -6.61
N VAL A 433 -17.19 -11.38 -6.69
CA VAL A 433 -15.89 -11.82 -6.19
C VAL A 433 -15.87 -11.88 -4.67
N CYS A 434 -16.36 -10.83 -4.01
CA CYS A 434 -16.47 -10.82 -2.56
C CYS A 434 -17.44 -11.93 -2.08
N TRP A 435 -18.54 -12.15 -2.80
CA TRP A 435 -19.44 -13.27 -2.57
C TRP A 435 -18.76 -14.63 -2.74
N TYR A 436 -18.06 -14.82 -3.86
CA TYR A 436 -17.33 -16.08 -4.12
C TYR A 436 -16.28 -16.36 -3.03
N THR A 437 -15.54 -15.33 -2.59
CA THR A 437 -14.59 -15.47 -1.48
C THR A 437 -15.27 -15.77 -0.15
N SER A 438 -16.49 -15.28 0.08
CA SER A 438 -17.23 -15.61 1.30
C SER A 438 -17.61 -17.10 1.37
N THR A 439 -17.78 -17.78 0.23
CA THR A 439 -18.11 -19.21 0.19
C THR A 439 -16.92 -20.14 0.39
N LEU A 440 -15.68 -19.61 0.32
CA LEU A 440 -14.46 -20.42 0.35
C LEU A 440 -13.70 -20.37 1.68
N GLN A 441 -14.18 -19.64 2.68
CA GLN A 441 -13.40 -19.30 3.89
C GLN A 441 -14.13 -19.60 5.20
N SER A 442 -13.35 -19.60 6.30
CA SER A 442 -13.90 -19.59 7.67
C SER A 442 -14.85 -18.41 7.88
N ALA A 443 -15.82 -18.54 8.77
CA ALA A 443 -16.92 -17.59 8.95
C ALA A 443 -16.49 -16.12 9.18
N SER A 444 -15.32 -15.88 9.78
CA SER A 444 -14.79 -14.54 10.04
C SER A 444 -14.32 -13.82 8.77
N VAL A 445 -13.55 -14.50 7.91
CA VAL A 445 -13.06 -13.92 6.64
C VAL A 445 -14.19 -13.81 5.61
N ALA A 446 -15.16 -14.73 5.66
CA ALA A 446 -16.36 -14.66 4.85
C ALA A 446 -17.18 -13.39 5.14
N ARG A 447 -17.36 -13.04 6.42
CA ARG A 447 -18.04 -11.80 6.82
C ARG A 447 -17.28 -10.57 6.34
N SER A 448 -15.96 -10.52 6.53
CA SER A 448 -15.12 -9.40 6.08
C SER A 448 -15.20 -9.18 4.58
N ALA A 449 -15.16 -10.26 3.77
CA ALA A 449 -15.29 -10.20 2.32
C ALA A 449 -16.69 -9.72 1.88
N ALA A 450 -17.75 -10.22 2.53
CA ALA A 450 -19.13 -9.81 2.24
C ALA A 450 -19.34 -8.31 2.52
N ILE A 451 -18.78 -7.81 3.62
CA ILE A 451 -18.87 -6.40 4.02
C ILE A 451 -18.08 -5.51 3.06
N ALA A 452 -16.87 -5.91 2.66
CA ALA A 452 -16.08 -5.18 1.67
C ALA A 452 -16.84 -5.11 0.33
N GLY A 453 -17.48 -6.20 -0.12
CA GLY A 453 -18.33 -6.23 -1.30
C GLY A 453 -19.55 -5.32 -1.20
N ALA A 454 -20.24 -5.34 -0.07
CA ALA A 454 -21.38 -4.45 0.17
C ALA A 454 -20.96 -2.96 0.19
N ALA A 455 -19.82 -2.63 0.80
CA ALA A 455 -19.27 -1.28 0.81
C ALA A 455 -18.90 -0.79 -0.60
N VAL A 456 -18.30 -1.64 -1.43
CA VAL A 456 -17.99 -1.32 -2.84
C VAL A 456 -19.27 -1.11 -3.65
N LEU A 457 -20.31 -1.95 -3.47
CA LEU A 457 -21.60 -1.78 -4.12
C LEU A 457 -22.30 -0.49 -3.69
N ALA A 458 -22.29 -0.18 -2.39
CA ALA A 458 -22.87 1.04 -1.85
C ALA A 458 -22.16 2.29 -2.39
N ALA A 459 -20.82 2.29 -2.46
CA ALA A 459 -20.03 3.37 -3.04
C ALA A 459 -20.31 3.54 -4.55
N ALA A 460 -20.41 2.45 -5.31
CA ALA A 460 -20.75 2.48 -6.72
C ALA A 460 -22.18 2.95 -6.97
N ALA A 461 -23.15 2.49 -6.19
CA ALA A 461 -24.54 2.94 -6.24
C ALA A 461 -24.66 4.44 -5.94
N ALA A 462 -23.91 4.96 -4.95
CA ALA A 462 -23.87 6.39 -4.62
C ALA A 462 -23.31 7.24 -5.77
N THR A 463 -22.33 6.74 -6.51
CA THR A 463 -21.75 7.45 -7.66
C THR A 463 -22.72 7.50 -8.84
N VAL A 464 -23.52 6.45 -9.03
CA VAL A 464 -24.49 6.30 -10.14
C VAL A 464 -25.79 7.06 -9.86
N ALA A 465 -26.29 7.05 -8.61
CA ALA A 465 -27.61 7.59 -8.25
C ALA A 465 -27.60 9.13 -7.93
N GLY A 466 -26.44 9.80 -7.98
CA GLY A 466 -26.34 11.23 -7.78
C GLY A 466 -26.54 11.69 -6.34
N ARG A 467 -26.76 13.02 -6.16
CA ARG A 467 -26.78 13.66 -4.81
C ARG A 467 -27.85 13.12 -3.85
N ALA A 468 -29.00 12.63 -4.39
CA ALA A 468 -30.12 12.15 -3.57
C ALA A 468 -29.84 10.82 -2.85
N ALA A 469 -28.97 9.97 -3.37
CA ALA A 469 -28.66 8.64 -2.79
C ALA A 469 -27.44 8.62 -1.87
N ARG A 470 -26.70 9.74 -1.74
CA ARG A 470 -25.53 9.85 -0.87
C ARG A 470 -25.78 9.44 0.60
N PRO A 471 -26.90 9.89 1.24
CA PRO A 471 -27.18 9.48 2.63
C PRO A 471 -27.45 7.98 2.76
N VAL A 472 -28.12 7.36 1.78
CA VAL A 472 -28.40 5.92 1.78
C VAL A 472 -27.11 5.11 1.60
N ALA A 473 -26.18 5.56 0.76
CA ALA A 473 -24.92 4.90 0.55
C ALA A 473 -23.96 5.06 1.75
N LEU A 474 -23.99 6.21 2.42
CA LEU A 474 -23.27 6.42 3.68
C LEU A 474 -23.84 5.54 4.80
N ALA A 475 -25.18 5.47 4.93
CA ALA A 475 -25.83 4.59 5.89
C ALA A 475 -25.54 3.11 5.64
N ALA A 476 -25.55 2.66 4.38
CA ALA A 476 -25.18 1.31 4.01
C ALA A 476 -23.70 1.00 4.31
N GLY A 477 -22.79 1.96 4.07
CA GLY A 477 -21.38 1.85 4.42
C GLY A 477 -21.16 1.78 5.93
N VAL A 478 -21.88 2.58 6.72
CA VAL A 478 -21.82 2.56 8.19
C VAL A 478 -22.40 1.26 8.76
N LEU A 479 -23.52 0.77 8.21
CA LEU A 479 -24.11 -0.52 8.61
C LEU A 479 -23.19 -1.69 8.25
N ALA A 480 -22.53 -1.65 7.10
CA ALA A 480 -21.52 -2.62 6.72
C ALA A 480 -20.32 -2.61 7.69
N LEU A 481 -19.89 -1.42 8.12
CA LEU A 481 -18.82 -1.26 9.10
C LEU A 481 -19.24 -1.76 10.51
N ALA A 482 -20.47 -1.43 10.94
CA ALA A 482 -21.02 -1.88 12.22
C ALA A 482 -21.27 -3.40 12.29
N ALA A 483 -21.51 -4.05 11.16
CA ALA A 483 -21.63 -5.52 11.10
C ALA A 483 -20.27 -6.24 11.11
N PHE A 484 -19.17 -5.48 11.00
CA PHE A 484 -17.79 -5.98 11.05
C PHE A 484 -17.20 -5.92 12.46
N LEU A 485 -17.61 -4.90 13.24
CA LEU A 485 -17.28 -4.76 14.66
C LEU A 485 -18.14 -5.68 15.52
#